data_9ced92055bde906e9737fceae3307335
#
_entry.id   9ced92055bde906e9737fceae3307335
#
_cell.length_a   1.000
_cell.length_b   1.000
_cell.length_c   1.000
_cell.angle_alpha   90.00
_cell.angle_beta   90.00
_cell.angle_gamma   90.00
#
_symmetry.space_group_name_H-M   'P 1'
#
loop_
_entity.id
_entity.type
_entity.pdbx_description
1 polymer ?
#
loop_
_entity_poly.entity_id
_entity_poly.type
_entity_poly.pdbx_seq_one_letter_code
_entity_poly.pdbx_strand_id
1 'polypeptide(L)'
;MVGRHDKAYFLDLLGDSHNGLGRHEAAIEAYREAAEGFRSQGAQCSYVLCLFKVADSHLSLGEPWHALGYLQACLPLLHELGLTRHEALAREQLAHCQAALTGVRLPARPAETQSPYPRDQGRFYSCPGPKDSRAG
;
A
#
# COMPACT_ATOMS: atom_id res chain seq x y z
N MET A 1 16.01 -7.70 -22.25
CA MET A 1 15.92 -8.64 -21.16
C MET A 1 15.10 -8.07 -20.01
N VAL A 2 14.23 -8.89 -19.49
CA VAL A 2 13.39 -8.44 -18.37
C VAL A 2 14.19 -8.57 -17.08
N GLY A 3 14.37 -7.46 -16.39
CA GLY A 3 15.08 -7.46 -15.14
C GLY A 3 14.14 -7.63 -13.95
N ARG A 4 14.73 -7.73 -12.76
CA ARG A 4 13.94 -7.83 -11.54
C ARG A 4 13.06 -6.62 -11.34
N HIS A 5 13.53 -5.48 -11.78
CA HIS A 5 12.77 -4.25 -11.67
C HIS A 5 11.45 -4.36 -12.41
N ASP A 6 11.52 -4.88 -13.62
CA ASP A 6 10.33 -5.04 -14.43
C ASP A 6 9.37 -6.05 -13.81
N LYS A 7 9.91 -7.11 -13.25
CA LYS A 7 9.08 -8.13 -12.62
C LYS A 7 8.34 -7.57 -11.42
N ALA A 8 9.02 -6.82 -10.58
CA ALA A 8 8.39 -6.25 -9.40
C ALA A 8 7.29 -5.27 -9.79
N TYR A 9 7.57 -4.45 -10.77
CA TYR A 9 6.57 -3.49 -11.25
C TYR A 9 5.36 -4.22 -11.83
N PHE A 10 5.61 -5.27 -12.59
CA PHE A 10 4.53 -6.06 -13.16
C PHE A 10 3.68 -6.71 -12.08
N LEU A 11 4.33 -7.23 -11.04
CA LEU A 11 3.60 -7.84 -9.93
C LEU A 11 2.74 -6.82 -9.19
N ASP A 12 3.24 -5.60 -9.06
CA ASP A 12 2.47 -4.53 -8.44
C ASP A 12 1.20 -4.25 -9.23
N LEU A 13 1.34 -4.16 -10.55
CA LEU A 13 0.19 -3.94 -11.41
C LEU A 13 -0.79 -5.12 -11.36
N LEU A 14 -0.24 -6.32 -11.29
CA LEU A 14 -1.07 -7.52 -11.17
C LEU A 14 -1.86 -7.48 -9.87
N GLY A 15 -1.22 -7.06 -8.80
CA GLY A 15 -1.90 -6.90 -7.52
C GLY A 15 -3.04 -5.90 -7.62
N ASP A 16 -2.80 -4.77 -8.30
CA ASP A 16 -3.84 -3.77 -8.50
C ASP A 16 -5.03 -4.36 -9.26
N SER A 17 -4.75 -5.18 -10.26
CA SER A 17 -5.80 -5.81 -11.05
C SER A 17 -6.61 -6.78 -10.20
N HIS A 18 -5.95 -7.62 -9.44
CA HIS A 18 -6.65 -8.55 -8.56
C HIS A 18 -7.50 -7.81 -7.55
N ASN A 19 -6.94 -6.76 -6.97
CA ASN A 19 -7.67 -5.98 -5.97
C ASN A 19 -8.90 -5.33 -6.58
N GLY A 20 -8.77 -4.81 -7.79
CA GLY A 20 -9.90 -4.20 -8.48
C GLY A 20 -11.00 -5.20 -8.81
N LEU A 21 -10.65 -6.48 -8.93
CA LEU A 21 -11.62 -7.54 -9.18
C LEU A 21 -12.17 -8.16 -7.91
N GLY A 22 -11.78 -7.63 -6.75
CA GLY A 22 -12.22 -8.18 -5.48
C GLY A 22 -11.46 -9.41 -5.04
N ARG A 23 -10.39 -9.75 -5.73
CA ARG A 23 -9.55 -10.91 -5.37
C ARG A 23 -8.44 -10.45 -4.46
N HIS A 24 -8.83 -10.10 -3.24
CA HIS A 24 -7.91 -9.45 -2.33
C HIS A 24 -6.78 -10.36 -1.87
N GLU A 25 -7.04 -11.64 -1.73
CA GLU A 25 -5.98 -12.57 -1.32
C GLU A 25 -4.92 -12.72 -2.39
N ALA A 26 -5.34 -12.82 -3.64
CA ALA A 26 -4.40 -12.88 -4.74
C ALA A 26 -3.63 -11.57 -4.87
N ALA A 27 -4.31 -10.45 -4.60
CA ALA A 27 -3.64 -9.16 -4.63
C ALA A 27 -2.56 -9.08 -3.56
N ILE A 28 -2.85 -9.58 -2.37
CA ILE A 28 -1.88 -9.56 -1.28
C ILE A 28 -0.62 -10.33 -1.68
N GLU A 29 -0.79 -11.50 -2.27
CA GLU A 29 0.37 -12.28 -2.70
C GLU A 29 1.19 -11.54 -3.73
N ALA A 30 0.52 -10.94 -4.72
CA ALA A 30 1.24 -10.21 -5.75
C ALA A 30 1.97 -8.99 -5.18
N TYR A 31 1.31 -8.25 -4.30
CA TYR A 31 1.94 -7.09 -3.68
C TYR A 31 3.13 -7.48 -2.81
N ARG A 32 3.00 -8.58 -2.07
CA ARG A 32 4.10 -9.02 -1.22
C ARG A 32 5.31 -9.42 -2.05
N GLU A 33 5.08 -10.11 -3.14
CA GLU A 33 6.16 -10.47 -4.04
C GLU A 33 6.78 -9.24 -4.68
N ALA A 34 5.94 -8.29 -5.08
CA ALA A 34 6.43 -7.04 -5.63
C ALA A 34 7.27 -6.28 -4.60
N ALA A 35 6.79 -6.23 -3.36
CA ALA A 35 7.51 -5.54 -2.29
C ALA A 35 8.89 -6.14 -2.10
N GLU A 36 8.98 -7.46 -2.12
CA GLU A 36 10.27 -8.11 -1.96
C GLU A 36 11.21 -7.75 -3.09
N GLY A 37 10.70 -7.70 -4.30
CA GLY A 37 11.50 -7.30 -5.45
C GLY A 37 11.99 -5.86 -5.34
N PHE A 38 11.11 -4.96 -4.96
CA PHE A 38 11.49 -3.56 -4.80
C PHE A 38 12.50 -3.39 -3.66
N ARG A 39 12.31 -4.14 -2.58
CA ARG A 39 13.22 -4.05 -1.46
C ARG A 39 14.64 -4.48 -1.86
N SER A 40 14.75 -5.54 -2.62
CA SER A 40 16.07 -6.02 -3.03
C SER A 40 16.74 -5.09 -4.02
N GLN A 41 15.98 -4.22 -4.68
CA GLN A 41 16.53 -3.22 -5.57
C GLN A 41 16.86 -1.91 -4.87
N GLY A 42 16.49 -1.77 -3.62
CA GLY A 42 16.65 -0.52 -2.91
C GLY A 42 15.60 0.52 -3.27
N ALA A 43 14.51 0.12 -3.91
CA ALA A 43 13.43 1.03 -4.29
C ALA A 43 12.49 1.22 -3.11
N GLN A 44 12.89 2.05 -2.16
CA GLN A 44 12.19 2.17 -0.89
C GLN A 44 10.77 2.68 -1.03
N CYS A 45 10.56 3.67 -1.89
CA CYS A 45 9.22 4.23 -2.05
C CYS A 45 8.25 3.18 -2.59
N SER A 46 8.67 2.46 -3.62
CA SER A 46 7.81 1.42 -4.18
C SER A 46 7.57 0.31 -3.18
N TYR A 47 8.59 -0.01 -2.42
CA TYR A 47 8.49 -1.03 -1.38
C TYR A 47 7.41 -0.67 -0.34
N VAL A 48 7.50 0.54 0.20
CA VAL A 48 6.57 0.91 1.25
C VAL A 48 5.15 1.07 0.72
N LEU A 49 5.01 1.52 -0.52
CA LEU A 49 3.68 1.63 -1.11
C LEU A 49 3.05 0.26 -1.32
N CYS A 50 3.85 -0.75 -1.66
CA CYS A 50 3.33 -2.10 -1.75
C CYS A 50 2.87 -2.61 -0.40
N LEU A 51 3.62 -2.32 0.65
CA LEU A 51 3.20 -2.71 2.00
C LEU A 51 1.89 -2.04 2.38
N PHE A 52 1.73 -0.78 2.02
CA PHE A 52 0.50 -0.07 2.29
C PHE A 52 -0.67 -0.72 1.55
N LYS A 53 -0.46 -1.13 0.31
CA LYS A 53 -1.50 -1.80 -0.47
C LYS A 53 -1.86 -3.15 0.14
N VAL A 54 -0.88 -3.87 0.68
CA VAL A 54 -1.16 -5.12 1.37
C VAL A 54 -2.08 -4.86 2.56
N ALA A 55 -1.78 -3.81 3.33
CA ALA A 55 -2.62 -3.48 4.47
C ALA A 55 -4.05 -3.16 4.03
N ASP A 56 -4.17 -2.40 2.95
CA ASP A 56 -5.48 -2.05 2.44
C ASP A 56 -6.27 -3.29 2.02
N SER A 57 -5.59 -4.23 1.39
CA SER A 57 -6.25 -5.48 0.96
C SER A 57 -6.68 -6.31 2.16
N HIS A 58 -5.87 -6.37 3.21
CA HIS A 58 -6.28 -7.05 4.43
C HIS A 58 -7.50 -6.40 5.06
N LEU A 59 -7.57 -5.08 5.02
CA LEU A 59 -8.76 -4.38 5.53
C LEU A 59 -9.98 -4.73 4.70
N SER A 60 -9.83 -4.85 3.40
CA SER A 60 -10.93 -5.25 2.54
C SER A 60 -11.42 -6.66 2.86
N LEU A 61 -10.53 -7.50 3.35
CA LEU A 61 -10.88 -8.86 3.76
C LEU A 61 -11.44 -8.93 5.18
N GLY A 62 -11.48 -7.79 5.88
CA GLY A 62 -11.94 -7.79 7.26
C GLY A 62 -10.93 -8.36 8.23
N GLU A 63 -9.66 -8.16 7.96
CA GLU A 63 -8.57 -8.68 8.79
C GLU A 63 -7.74 -7.54 9.37
N PRO A 64 -8.30 -6.77 10.29
CA PRO A 64 -7.57 -5.60 10.80
C PRO A 64 -6.29 -5.96 11.55
N TRP A 65 -6.21 -7.16 12.13
CA TRP A 65 -5.00 -7.54 12.86
C TRP A 65 -3.81 -7.66 11.91
N HIS A 66 -4.02 -8.16 10.71
CA HIS A 66 -2.94 -8.24 9.73
C HIS A 66 -2.59 -6.85 9.20
N ALA A 67 -3.61 -6.05 8.91
CA ALA A 67 -3.38 -4.71 8.41
C ALA A 67 -2.61 -3.87 9.41
N LEU A 68 -2.89 -4.05 10.70
CA LEU A 68 -2.23 -3.28 11.75
C LEU A 68 -0.72 -3.41 11.66
N GLY A 69 -0.22 -4.64 11.53
CA GLY A 69 1.21 -4.87 11.45
C GLY A 69 1.85 -4.17 10.26
N TYR A 70 1.21 -4.26 9.11
CA TYR A 70 1.74 -3.60 7.91
C TYR A 70 1.71 -2.09 8.04
N LEU A 71 0.65 -1.54 8.61
CA LEU A 71 0.54 -0.09 8.78
C LEU A 71 1.58 0.43 9.75
N GLN A 72 1.83 -0.31 10.82
CA GLN A 72 2.87 0.08 11.77
C GLN A 72 4.24 0.08 11.13
N ALA A 73 4.48 -0.86 10.22
CA ALA A 73 5.74 -0.90 9.50
C ALA A 73 5.85 0.22 8.47
N CYS A 74 4.73 0.59 7.85
CA CYS A 74 4.73 1.62 6.81
C CYS A 74 4.93 3.03 7.35
N LEU A 75 4.32 3.34 8.48
CA LEU A 75 4.24 4.72 8.93
C LEU A 75 5.59 5.43 9.04
N PRO A 76 6.59 4.86 9.72
CA PRO A 76 7.87 5.57 9.80
C PRO A 76 8.52 5.73 8.44
N LEU A 77 8.36 4.76 7.55
CA LEU A 77 8.94 4.86 6.22
C LEU A 77 8.23 5.92 5.38
N LEU A 78 6.92 5.99 5.49
CA LEU A 78 6.17 7.01 4.78
C LEU A 78 6.57 8.40 5.24
N HIS A 79 6.79 8.53 6.54
CA HIS A 79 7.22 9.81 7.09
C HIS A 79 8.61 10.19 6.58
N GLU A 80 9.54 9.26 6.64
CA GLU A 80 10.91 9.52 6.22
C GLU A 80 11.01 9.88 4.75
N LEU A 81 10.17 9.25 3.95
CA LEU A 81 10.19 9.47 2.50
C LEU A 81 9.37 10.68 2.08
N GLY A 82 8.71 11.33 3.01
CA GLY A 82 7.94 12.53 2.70
C GLY A 82 6.65 12.25 1.95
N LEU A 83 6.14 11.02 2.03
CA LEU A 83 4.90 10.66 1.36
C LEU A 83 3.73 11.02 2.26
N THR A 84 3.50 12.32 2.39
CA THR A 84 2.58 12.84 3.40
C THR A 84 1.15 12.41 3.21
N ARG A 85 0.71 12.31 1.96
CA ARG A 85 -0.65 11.89 1.69
C ARG A 85 -0.86 10.46 2.14
N HIS A 86 0.07 9.59 1.82
CA HIS A 86 -0.05 8.19 2.23
C HIS A 86 0.14 8.04 3.72
N GLU A 87 0.98 8.88 4.31
CA GLU A 87 1.15 8.86 5.75
C GLU A 87 -0.16 9.18 6.46
N ALA A 88 -0.87 10.20 5.98
CA ALA A 88 -2.15 10.57 6.59
C ALA A 88 -3.17 9.44 6.44
N LEU A 89 -3.23 8.83 5.27
CA LEU A 89 -4.14 7.71 5.04
C LEU A 89 -3.80 6.52 5.93
N ALA A 90 -2.50 6.26 6.09
CA ALA A 90 -2.07 5.14 6.91
C ALA A 90 -2.43 5.37 8.37
N ARG A 91 -2.30 6.60 8.85
CA ARG A 91 -2.68 6.91 10.22
C ARG A 91 -4.18 6.71 10.45
N GLU A 92 -4.97 7.11 9.49
CA GLU A 92 -6.41 6.92 9.57
C GLU A 92 -6.76 5.44 9.60
N GLN A 93 -6.16 4.66 8.71
CA GLN A 93 -6.41 3.24 8.68
C GLN A 93 -5.92 2.55 9.95
N LEU A 94 -4.80 3.01 10.48
CA LEU A 94 -4.28 2.45 11.72
C LEU A 94 -5.25 2.68 12.87
N ALA A 95 -5.82 3.87 12.95
CA ALA A 95 -6.79 4.17 14.00
C ALA A 95 -8.02 3.26 13.87
N HIS A 96 -8.47 3.02 12.65
CA HIS A 96 -9.60 2.13 12.45
C HIS A 96 -9.27 0.69 12.85
N CYS A 97 -8.07 0.24 12.55
CA CYS A 97 -7.66 -1.10 12.96
C CYS A 97 -7.62 -1.23 14.47
N GLN A 98 -7.06 -0.23 15.14
CA GLN A 98 -6.96 -0.26 16.59
C GLN A 98 -8.33 -0.24 17.21
N ALA A 99 -9.23 0.58 16.67
CA ALA A 99 -10.60 0.64 17.19
C ALA A 99 -11.31 -0.69 17.00
N ALA A 100 -11.13 -1.31 15.85
CA ALA A 100 -11.77 -2.60 15.58
C ALA A 100 -11.28 -3.68 16.54
N LEU A 101 -9.98 -3.63 16.85
CA LEU A 101 -9.40 -4.64 17.73
C LEU A 101 -9.72 -4.41 19.19
N THR A 102 -9.99 -3.16 19.58
CA THR A 102 -10.33 -2.84 20.96
C THR A 102 -11.83 -2.72 21.18
N GLY A 103 -12.62 -2.78 20.12
CA GLY A 103 -14.05 -2.64 20.24
C GLY A 103 -14.55 -1.22 20.28
N VAL A 104 -13.67 -0.24 20.11
CA VAL A 104 -14.08 1.16 20.05
C VAL A 104 -14.66 1.45 18.67
N ARG A 105 -15.84 2.08 18.66
CA ARG A 105 -16.50 2.40 17.40
C ARG A 105 -16.01 3.74 16.88
N LEU A 106 -15.60 3.78 15.62
CA LEU A 106 -15.23 5.01 14.94
C LEU A 106 -16.27 5.34 13.89
N PRO A 107 -16.36 6.62 13.47
CA PRO A 107 -17.27 6.99 12.39
C PRO A 107 -16.93 6.24 11.10
N ALA A 108 -17.96 5.94 10.33
CA ALA A 108 -17.78 5.28 9.06
C ALA A 108 -17.03 6.21 8.10
N ARG A 109 -16.18 5.62 7.26
CA ARG A 109 -15.47 6.39 6.27
C ARG A 109 -16.43 6.79 5.14
N PRO A 110 -16.27 7.98 4.57
CA PRO A 110 -17.04 8.32 3.39
C PRO A 110 -16.76 7.36 2.24
N ALA A 111 -17.77 7.16 1.40
CA ALA A 111 -17.65 6.20 0.31
C ALA A 111 -16.47 6.53 -0.60
N GLU A 112 -16.25 7.81 -0.83
CA GLU A 112 -15.19 8.23 -1.74
C GLU A 112 -13.80 7.97 -1.20
N THR A 113 -13.67 7.63 0.07
CA THR A 113 -12.37 7.33 0.65
C THR A 113 -12.20 5.86 0.98
N GLN A 114 -13.07 5.01 0.48
CA GLN A 114 -12.97 3.59 0.77
C GLN A 114 -11.70 2.99 0.22
N SER A 115 -11.21 3.53 -0.88
CA SER A 115 -9.95 3.09 -1.43
C SER A 115 -9.03 4.29 -1.57
N PRO A 116 -7.82 4.22 -0.99
CA PRO A 116 -6.87 5.31 -1.16
C PRO A 116 -6.32 5.38 -2.58
N TYR A 117 -6.61 4.39 -3.40
CA TYR A 117 -6.10 4.34 -4.77
C TYR A 117 -7.27 4.42 -5.72
N PRO A 118 -7.53 5.60 -6.32
CA PRO A 118 -8.55 5.71 -7.35
C PRO A 118 -8.27 4.68 -8.44
N ARG A 119 -9.33 4.05 -8.90
CA ARG A 119 -9.19 2.93 -9.82
C ARG A 119 -8.41 3.28 -11.06
N ASP A 120 -8.69 4.45 -11.62
CA ASP A 120 -8.07 4.85 -12.86
C ASP A 120 -6.71 5.49 -12.67
N GLN A 121 -6.30 5.74 -11.45
CA GLN A 121 -5.05 6.43 -11.15
C GLN A 121 -4.09 5.61 -10.32
N GLY A 122 -4.45 4.38 -10.01
CA GLY A 122 -3.62 3.56 -9.14
C GLY A 122 -2.21 3.42 -9.66
N ARG A 123 -2.05 3.30 -10.95
CA ARG A 123 -0.74 3.09 -11.54
C ARG A 123 0.14 4.34 -11.46
N PHE A 124 -0.44 5.49 -11.16
CA PHE A 124 0.32 6.71 -11.06
C PHE A 124 0.85 6.98 -9.68
N TYR A 125 0.56 6.11 -8.74
CA TYR A 125 1.07 6.27 -7.39
C TYR A 125 2.43 5.63 -7.28
N SER A 126 3.33 6.09 -8.12
CA SER A 126 4.71 5.69 -8.02
C SER A 126 5.42 6.65 -7.08
N CYS A 127 6.58 6.23 -6.64
CA CYS A 127 7.36 7.05 -5.74
C CYS A 127 7.88 8.28 -6.47
N PRO A 128 7.57 9.47 -6.00
CA PRO A 128 8.04 10.68 -6.67
C PRO A 128 9.49 11.00 -6.37
N GLY A 129 9.95 10.62 -5.20
CA GLY A 129 11.24 11.10 -4.71
C GLY A 129 12.42 10.76 -5.57
N PRO A 130 12.69 9.48 -5.84
CA PRO A 130 13.88 9.14 -6.62
C PRO A 130 13.87 9.75 -8.00
N LYS A 131 12.71 9.80 -8.60
CA LYS A 131 12.58 10.38 -9.90
C LYS A 131 12.93 11.86 -9.86
N ASP A 132 12.41 12.54 -8.86
CA ASP A 132 12.68 13.97 -8.72
C ASP A 132 14.14 14.22 -8.43
N SER A 133 14.72 13.41 -7.59
CA SER A 133 16.14 13.54 -7.29
C SER A 133 16.97 13.38 -8.54
N ARG A 134 16.56 12.44 -9.34
CA ARG A 134 17.27 12.15 -10.57
C ARG A 134 17.13 13.29 -11.56
N ALA A 135 15.92 13.80 -11.63
CA ALA A 135 15.64 14.89 -12.53
C ALA A 135 16.33 16.15 -12.11
N GLY A 136 16.48 16.29 -10.80
CA GLY A 136 17.18 17.43 -10.28
C GLY A 136 18.63 17.40 -10.64
#